data_c8994fe76f5f4f41d8cf9d39c0319322
#
_entry.id   c8994fe76f5f4f41d8cf9d39c0319322
#
_cell.length_a   1.000
_cell.length_b   1.000
_cell.length_c   1.000
_cell.angle_alpha   90.00
_cell.angle_beta   90.00
_cell.angle_gamma   90.00
#
_symmetry.space_group_name_H-M   'P 1'
#
loop_
_entity.id
_entity.type
_entity.pdbx_description
1 polymer ?
#
loop_
_entity_poly.entity_id
_entity_poly.type
_entity_poly.pdbx_seq_one_letter_code
_entity_poly.pdbx_strand_id
1 'polypeptide(L)'
;MHESSLLKVQSFVENYVNFKSSLPIKVLDVGSMIVQKDSPSFKSIFQDKGTQYIGLDVESGLNVDYVPEDPYSWSEIPDETIDVIVSGQAFEHIPYFWITAAEMSRVLKPSGLLCLIFPSAGAVHRYPFDCWRFYPDSAQALTQYIGLELVEADTEQSGFRKRVRTDWKETLVIARKIAAHDEVTSTRLRSIVASSPTTEFVYHRVDKGPAIAQYEKTVKVSIVVYGLRYSLIPIARKFVKKIIRYDKRKNKIAKNH
;
A
#
# COMPACT_ATOMS: atom_id res chain seq x y z
N MET A 1 -3.82 1.04 11.03
CA MET A 1 -3.86 2.23 10.14
C MET A 1 -3.10 3.37 10.80
N HIS A 2 -2.41 4.20 10.01
CA HIS A 2 -1.63 5.33 10.51
C HIS A 2 -2.50 6.60 10.55
N GLU A 3 -2.21 7.51 11.47
CA GLU A 3 -2.87 8.82 11.55
C GLU A 3 -2.66 9.63 10.25
N SER A 4 -1.48 9.54 9.64
CA SER A 4 -1.17 10.16 8.35
C SER A 4 -2.08 9.70 7.21
N SER A 5 -2.43 8.41 7.18
CA SER A 5 -3.35 7.87 6.18
C SER A 5 -4.76 8.42 6.35
N LEU A 6 -5.23 8.57 7.61
CA LEU A 6 -6.52 9.20 7.89
C LEU A 6 -6.58 10.65 7.41
N LEU A 7 -5.56 11.45 7.72
CA LEU A 7 -5.51 12.84 7.29
C LEU A 7 -5.50 12.98 5.76
N LYS A 8 -4.83 12.06 5.05
CA LYS A 8 -4.83 12.05 3.59
C LYS A 8 -6.21 11.71 3.02
N VAL A 9 -6.90 10.69 3.57
CA VAL A 9 -8.26 10.36 3.13
C VAL A 9 -9.23 11.47 3.50
N GLN A 10 -9.09 12.11 4.66
CA GLN A 10 -9.89 13.28 5.02
C GLN A 10 -9.71 14.41 4.01
N SER A 11 -8.47 14.76 3.67
CA SER A 11 -8.16 15.76 2.64
C SER A 11 -8.71 15.37 1.27
N PHE A 12 -8.60 14.11 0.87
CA PHE A 12 -9.20 13.59 -0.36
C PHE A 12 -10.71 13.81 -0.37
N VAL A 13 -11.39 13.45 0.71
CA VAL A 13 -12.85 13.59 0.83
C VAL A 13 -13.28 15.06 0.76
N GLU A 14 -12.57 15.96 1.44
CA GLU A 14 -12.88 17.38 1.47
C GLU A 14 -12.69 18.07 0.09
N ASN A 15 -11.70 17.64 -0.69
CA ASN A 15 -11.33 18.31 -1.94
C ASN A 15 -11.94 17.66 -3.19
N TYR A 16 -12.29 16.37 -3.15
CA TYR A 16 -12.67 15.64 -4.37
C TYR A 16 -14.06 15.01 -4.30
N VAL A 17 -14.60 14.68 -3.11
CA VAL A 17 -15.87 13.97 -3.00
C VAL A 17 -17.03 14.96 -2.85
N ASN A 18 -17.99 14.89 -3.78
CA ASN A 18 -19.18 15.75 -3.74
C ASN A 18 -20.37 14.99 -3.15
N PHE A 19 -20.79 15.34 -1.93
CA PHE A 19 -21.91 14.74 -1.21
C PHE A 19 -23.30 15.33 -1.56
N LYS A 20 -23.40 16.19 -2.58
CA LYS A 20 -24.68 16.83 -2.95
C LYS A 20 -25.60 15.94 -3.80
N SER A 21 -25.32 14.65 -3.88
CA SER A 21 -26.19 13.68 -4.58
C SER A 21 -27.49 13.44 -3.82
N SER A 22 -28.59 13.20 -4.55
CA SER A 22 -29.88 12.77 -3.97
C SER A 22 -29.86 11.31 -3.51
N LEU A 23 -28.91 10.51 -3.96
CA LEU A 23 -28.72 9.12 -3.60
C LEU A 23 -27.48 8.97 -2.69
N PRO A 24 -27.51 8.02 -1.76
CA PRO A 24 -26.33 7.70 -0.95
C PRO A 24 -25.11 7.35 -1.82
N ILE A 25 -23.97 7.98 -1.53
CA ILE A 25 -22.70 7.64 -2.16
C ILE A 25 -22.22 6.29 -1.62
N LYS A 26 -21.94 5.34 -2.50
CA LYS A 26 -21.38 4.04 -2.13
C LYS A 26 -19.87 4.12 -2.03
N VAL A 27 -19.36 3.82 -0.84
CA VAL A 27 -17.91 3.82 -0.54
C VAL A 27 -17.46 2.39 -0.27
N LEU A 28 -16.44 1.94 -0.97
CA LEU A 28 -15.78 0.65 -0.73
C LEU A 28 -14.40 0.89 -0.13
N ASP A 29 -14.16 0.36 1.07
CA ASP A 29 -12.85 0.37 1.74
C ASP A 29 -12.21 -1.00 1.58
N VAL A 30 -11.10 -1.09 0.83
CA VAL A 30 -10.42 -2.34 0.50
C VAL A 30 -9.19 -2.53 1.40
N GLY A 31 -9.17 -3.63 2.13
CA GLY A 31 -8.24 -3.85 3.24
C GLY A 31 -8.73 -3.14 4.50
N SER A 32 -10.03 -3.27 4.78
CA SER A 32 -10.75 -2.47 5.78
C SER A 32 -10.58 -2.96 7.21
N MET A 33 -10.05 -4.16 7.43
CA MET A 33 -10.00 -4.79 8.74
C MET A 33 -9.23 -3.97 9.78
N ILE A 34 -9.84 -3.75 10.92
CA ILE A 34 -9.18 -3.14 12.08
C ILE A 34 -8.46 -4.23 12.85
N VAL A 35 -7.14 -4.31 12.70
CA VAL A 35 -6.27 -5.29 13.38
C VAL A 35 -6.09 -4.97 14.86
N GLN A 36 -5.98 -3.69 15.22
CA GLN A 36 -5.86 -3.25 16.62
C GLN A 36 -7.18 -2.60 17.05
N LYS A 37 -7.80 -3.11 18.11
CA LYS A 37 -9.16 -2.79 18.54
C LYS A 37 -9.50 -1.29 18.60
N ASP A 38 -8.56 -0.45 18.98
CA ASP A 38 -8.79 1.00 19.15
C ASP A 38 -8.20 1.82 17.99
N SER A 39 -7.81 1.17 16.91
CA SER A 39 -7.30 1.88 15.73
C SER A 39 -8.43 2.56 14.98
N PRO A 40 -8.23 3.80 14.53
CA PRO A 40 -9.20 4.49 13.70
C PRO A 40 -9.35 3.80 12.33
N SER A 41 -10.53 3.96 11.71
CA SER A 41 -10.83 3.48 10.36
C SER A 41 -11.30 4.62 9.47
N PHE A 42 -11.25 4.43 8.16
CA PHE A 42 -11.79 5.40 7.21
C PHE A 42 -13.31 5.57 7.35
N LYS A 43 -14.02 4.60 7.93
CA LYS A 43 -15.47 4.66 8.16
C LYS A 43 -15.88 5.95 8.87
N SER A 44 -15.11 6.42 9.86
CA SER A 44 -15.40 7.63 10.61
C SER A 44 -15.38 8.90 9.75
N ILE A 45 -14.62 8.91 8.65
CA ILE A 45 -14.54 10.06 7.73
C ILE A 45 -15.80 10.18 6.88
N PHE A 46 -16.42 9.05 6.55
CA PHE A 46 -17.62 8.96 5.72
C PHE A 46 -18.93 8.95 6.53
N GLN A 47 -18.82 8.68 7.83
CA GLN A 47 -19.97 8.65 8.73
C GLN A 47 -20.75 9.97 8.66
N ASP A 48 -22.07 9.92 8.79
CA ASP A 48 -22.98 11.07 8.80
C ASP A 48 -22.99 11.94 7.52
N LYS A 49 -22.40 11.45 6.42
CA LYS A 49 -22.35 12.14 5.12
C LYS A 49 -23.34 11.60 4.08
N GLY A 50 -24.32 10.80 4.50
CA GLY A 50 -25.27 10.18 3.57
C GLY A 50 -24.61 9.14 2.67
N THR A 51 -23.65 8.38 3.20
CA THR A 51 -22.92 7.34 2.47
C THR A 51 -23.38 5.95 2.86
N GLN A 52 -23.26 5.02 1.92
CA GLN A 52 -23.28 3.58 2.17
C GLN A 52 -21.81 3.11 2.16
N TYR A 53 -21.25 2.93 3.34
CA TYR A 53 -19.89 2.45 3.49
C TYR A 53 -19.88 0.92 3.59
N ILE A 54 -18.97 0.28 2.83
CA ILE A 54 -18.78 -1.16 2.75
C ILE A 54 -17.28 -1.43 3.00
N GLY A 55 -17.00 -2.11 4.09
CA GLY A 55 -15.64 -2.62 4.37
C GLY A 55 -15.42 -3.98 3.72
N LEU A 56 -14.40 -4.10 2.88
CA LEU A 56 -13.98 -5.34 2.24
C LEU A 56 -12.60 -5.76 2.75
N ASP A 57 -12.48 -7.03 3.15
CA ASP A 57 -11.20 -7.65 3.50
C ASP A 57 -11.20 -9.14 3.12
N VAL A 58 -10.04 -9.77 3.11
CA VAL A 58 -9.90 -11.21 2.82
C VAL A 58 -10.30 -12.09 4.00
N GLU A 59 -10.39 -11.53 5.20
CA GLU A 59 -10.81 -12.20 6.42
C GLU A 59 -11.90 -11.42 7.14
N SER A 60 -12.79 -12.12 7.85
CA SER A 60 -13.81 -11.49 8.67
C SER A 60 -13.20 -10.83 9.92
N GLY A 61 -13.67 -9.64 10.27
CA GLY A 61 -13.16 -8.91 11.42
C GLY A 61 -13.88 -7.59 11.67
N LEU A 62 -13.33 -6.78 12.57
CA LEU A 62 -13.87 -5.44 12.82
C LEU A 62 -13.78 -4.57 11.56
N ASN A 63 -14.87 -3.87 11.23
CA ASN A 63 -15.01 -2.99 10.07
C ASN A 63 -15.05 -3.74 8.71
N VAL A 64 -15.28 -5.07 8.71
CA VAL A 64 -15.42 -5.87 7.51
C VAL A 64 -16.89 -6.24 7.35
N ASP A 65 -17.50 -5.76 6.25
CA ASP A 65 -18.88 -6.03 5.87
C ASP A 65 -18.97 -7.11 4.78
N TYR A 66 -17.91 -7.28 3.98
CA TYR A 66 -17.85 -8.20 2.87
C TYR A 66 -16.48 -8.91 2.79
N VAL A 67 -16.52 -10.26 2.75
CA VAL A 67 -15.37 -11.13 2.54
C VAL A 67 -15.59 -11.86 1.22
N PRO A 68 -14.83 -11.57 0.15
CA PRO A 68 -15.01 -12.22 -1.13
C PRO A 68 -14.56 -13.69 -1.08
N GLU A 69 -15.23 -14.57 -1.83
CA GLU A 69 -14.84 -15.97 -1.97
C GLU A 69 -13.45 -16.10 -2.64
N ASP A 70 -13.18 -15.29 -3.67
CA ASP A 70 -11.86 -15.12 -4.28
C ASP A 70 -11.32 -13.74 -3.91
N PRO A 71 -10.14 -13.62 -3.26
CA PRO A 71 -9.55 -12.33 -2.88
C PRO A 71 -9.38 -11.34 -4.03
N TYR A 72 -9.30 -11.83 -5.26
CA TYR A 72 -9.04 -11.05 -6.46
C TYR A 72 -10.26 -10.87 -7.38
N SER A 73 -11.40 -11.54 -7.07
CA SER A 73 -12.62 -11.47 -7.86
C SER A 73 -13.82 -11.26 -6.95
N TRP A 74 -14.44 -10.08 -7.04
CA TRP A 74 -15.56 -9.68 -6.18
C TRP A 74 -16.88 -9.83 -6.94
N SER A 75 -17.26 -11.09 -7.21
CA SER A 75 -18.41 -11.46 -8.08
C SER A 75 -19.74 -10.87 -7.60
N GLU A 76 -19.88 -10.63 -6.30
CA GLU A 76 -21.10 -10.08 -5.69
C GLU A 76 -21.20 -8.55 -5.82
N ILE A 77 -20.11 -7.87 -6.22
CA ILE A 77 -20.11 -6.44 -6.50
C ILE A 77 -20.23 -6.25 -8.01
N PRO A 78 -21.39 -5.78 -8.51
CA PRO A 78 -21.56 -5.58 -9.96
C PRO A 78 -20.62 -4.50 -10.51
N ASP A 79 -20.40 -4.55 -11.83
CA ASP A 79 -19.67 -3.53 -12.57
C ASP A 79 -20.28 -2.14 -12.31
N GLU A 80 -19.44 -1.13 -12.16
CA GLU A 80 -19.86 0.28 -12.12
C GLU A 80 -20.91 0.62 -11.05
N THR A 81 -20.76 0.06 -9.85
CA THR A 81 -21.71 0.28 -8.73
C THR A 81 -21.17 1.11 -7.59
N ILE A 82 -19.85 1.30 -7.50
CA ILE A 82 -19.17 2.01 -6.41
C ILE A 82 -18.81 3.44 -6.86
N ASP A 83 -19.12 4.42 -6.03
CA ASP A 83 -18.82 5.84 -6.31
C ASP A 83 -17.42 6.23 -5.86
N VAL A 84 -16.97 5.71 -4.73
CA VAL A 84 -15.66 6.02 -4.13
C VAL A 84 -15.01 4.74 -3.62
N ILE A 85 -13.76 4.51 -3.98
CA ILE A 85 -12.94 3.43 -3.41
C ILE A 85 -11.82 4.06 -2.62
N VAL A 86 -11.60 3.57 -1.41
CA VAL A 86 -10.43 3.91 -0.58
C VAL A 86 -9.68 2.64 -0.22
N SER A 87 -8.36 2.73 -0.10
CA SER A 87 -7.53 1.64 0.43
C SER A 87 -6.28 2.24 1.07
N GLY A 88 -5.97 1.82 2.27
CA GLY A 88 -4.80 2.34 2.99
C GLY A 88 -3.99 1.25 3.69
N GLN A 89 -2.71 1.18 3.39
CA GLN A 89 -1.78 0.22 4.00
C GLN A 89 -2.21 -1.25 3.77
N ALA A 90 -2.71 -1.55 2.57
CA ALA A 90 -3.13 -2.88 2.16
C ALA A 90 -2.35 -3.42 0.95
N PHE A 91 -2.07 -2.57 -0.04
CA PHE A 91 -1.45 -2.99 -1.30
C PHE A 91 -0.06 -3.61 -1.15
N GLU A 92 0.71 -3.20 -0.16
CA GLU A 92 2.00 -3.80 0.17
C GLU A 92 1.88 -5.26 0.61
N HIS A 93 0.72 -5.66 1.10
CA HIS A 93 0.40 -6.99 1.59
C HIS A 93 -0.29 -7.87 0.55
N ILE A 94 -0.73 -7.31 -0.58
CA ILE A 94 -1.42 -8.02 -1.65
C ILE A 94 -0.41 -8.52 -2.69
N PRO A 95 -0.14 -9.84 -2.79
CA PRO A 95 0.86 -10.39 -3.73
C PRO A 95 0.64 -9.96 -5.18
N TYR A 96 -0.60 -9.97 -5.65
CA TYR A 96 -0.98 -9.66 -7.04
C TYR A 96 -1.83 -8.38 -7.09
N PHE A 97 -1.32 -7.28 -6.52
CA PHE A 97 -2.04 -6.01 -6.34
C PHE A 97 -2.64 -5.45 -7.64
N TRP A 98 -2.06 -5.74 -8.79
CA TRP A 98 -2.57 -5.30 -10.10
C TRP A 98 -3.89 -5.97 -10.48
N ILE A 99 -4.16 -7.20 -9.99
CA ILE A 99 -5.45 -7.88 -10.19
C ILE A 99 -6.52 -7.19 -9.32
N THR A 100 -6.21 -6.93 -8.04
CA THR A 100 -7.06 -6.16 -7.13
C THR A 100 -7.37 -4.78 -7.70
N ALA A 101 -6.37 -4.09 -8.27
CA ALA A 101 -6.57 -2.78 -8.89
C ALA A 101 -7.48 -2.87 -10.14
N ALA A 102 -7.37 -3.92 -10.95
CA ALA A 102 -8.26 -4.15 -12.09
C ALA A 102 -9.71 -4.36 -11.63
N GLU A 103 -9.91 -5.11 -10.55
CA GLU A 103 -11.22 -5.33 -9.95
C GLU A 103 -11.81 -4.05 -9.36
N MET A 104 -10.99 -3.22 -8.68
CA MET A 104 -11.40 -1.87 -8.26
C MET A 104 -11.89 -1.03 -9.44
N SER A 105 -11.18 -1.06 -10.57
CA SER A 105 -11.57 -0.30 -11.76
C SER A 105 -12.86 -0.83 -12.38
N ARG A 106 -13.11 -2.15 -12.33
CA ARG A 106 -14.35 -2.76 -12.81
C ARG A 106 -15.55 -2.27 -12.02
N VAL A 107 -15.48 -2.32 -10.69
CA VAL A 107 -16.61 -1.96 -9.83
C VAL A 107 -16.83 -0.46 -9.69
N LEU A 108 -15.84 0.36 -10.02
CA LEU A 108 -15.91 1.82 -9.93
C LEU A 108 -16.81 2.38 -11.05
N LYS A 109 -17.77 3.24 -10.68
CA LYS A 109 -18.66 3.96 -11.64
C LYS A 109 -17.89 4.91 -12.56
N PRO A 110 -18.44 5.26 -13.71
CA PRO A 110 -18.05 6.47 -14.43
C PRO A 110 -18.10 7.69 -13.51
N SER A 111 -17.10 8.54 -13.59
CA SER A 111 -16.84 9.68 -12.67
C SER A 111 -16.48 9.28 -11.24
N GLY A 112 -16.45 8.01 -10.91
CA GLY A 112 -16.04 7.51 -9.60
C GLY A 112 -14.57 7.80 -9.28
N LEU A 113 -14.25 7.83 -8.00
CA LEU A 113 -12.95 8.22 -7.46
C LEU A 113 -12.28 7.06 -6.73
N LEU A 114 -10.96 6.93 -6.93
CA LEU A 114 -10.10 5.98 -6.25
C LEU A 114 -9.05 6.75 -5.43
N CYS A 115 -8.90 6.40 -4.15
CA CYS A 115 -7.84 6.92 -3.28
C CYS A 115 -7.05 5.75 -2.69
N LEU A 116 -5.76 5.64 -3.04
CA LEU A 116 -4.86 4.64 -2.50
C LEU A 116 -3.77 5.30 -1.66
N ILE A 117 -3.43 4.66 -0.55
CA ILE A 117 -2.32 5.08 0.31
C ILE A 117 -1.50 3.84 0.66
N PHE A 118 -0.23 3.86 0.33
CA PHE A 118 0.67 2.74 0.55
C PHE A 118 2.11 3.20 0.85
N PRO A 119 2.94 2.37 1.51
CA PRO A 119 4.30 2.77 1.89
C PRO A 119 5.25 2.80 0.69
N SER A 120 6.14 3.78 0.65
CA SER A 120 7.29 3.83 -0.26
C SER A 120 8.61 3.45 0.43
N ALA A 121 8.61 3.32 1.76
CA ALA A 121 9.78 2.98 2.57
C ALA A 121 9.37 2.09 3.75
N GLY A 122 10.29 1.84 4.66
CA GLY A 122 10.04 1.11 5.89
C GLY A 122 10.67 -0.27 5.94
N ALA A 123 10.70 -0.86 7.15
CA ALA A 123 11.20 -2.20 7.37
C ALA A 123 10.19 -3.25 6.90
N VAL A 124 10.66 -4.47 6.63
CA VAL A 124 9.76 -5.59 6.32
C VAL A 124 8.85 -5.86 7.51
N HIS A 125 7.54 -5.84 7.27
CA HIS A 125 6.49 -6.20 8.22
C HIS A 125 5.42 -7.02 7.50
N ARG A 126 4.90 -8.06 8.13
CA ARG A 126 4.02 -9.02 7.47
C ARG A 126 2.63 -9.04 8.10
N TYR A 127 1.58 -8.92 7.21
CA TYR A 127 0.16 -9.08 7.53
C TYR A 127 -0.62 -9.72 6.37
N PRO A 128 -0.53 -11.00 6.12
CA PRO A 128 0.54 -11.96 6.47
C PRO A 128 1.81 -11.81 5.63
N PHE A 129 1.73 -11.13 4.50
CA PHE A 129 2.83 -10.90 3.55
C PHE A 129 3.32 -9.45 3.61
N ASP A 130 4.45 -9.13 3.01
CA ASP A 130 4.97 -7.79 2.79
C ASP A 130 5.78 -7.82 1.50
N CYS A 131 5.11 -7.50 0.40
CA CYS A 131 5.59 -7.74 -0.96
C CYS A 131 6.15 -6.49 -1.62
N TRP A 132 5.54 -5.30 -1.34
CA TRP A 132 5.72 -4.15 -2.21
C TRP A 132 6.02 -2.86 -1.47
N ARG A 133 6.69 -1.92 -2.19
CA ARG A 133 6.85 -0.51 -1.83
C ARG A 133 6.61 0.32 -3.09
N PHE A 134 5.83 1.38 -2.96
CA PHE A 134 5.31 2.13 -4.11
C PHE A 134 5.82 3.57 -4.12
N TYR A 135 6.30 4.01 -5.27
CA TYR A 135 6.71 5.38 -5.54
C TYR A 135 5.68 6.09 -6.44
N PRO A 136 5.69 7.44 -6.57
CA PRO A 136 4.73 8.16 -7.40
C PRO A 136 4.64 7.67 -8.84
N ASP A 137 5.77 7.28 -9.45
CA ASP A 137 5.79 6.76 -10.82
C ASP A 137 4.97 5.45 -10.97
N SER A 138 4.88 4.65 -9.89
CA SER A 138 4.04 3.45 -9.89
C SER A 138 2.56 3.78 -9.97
N ALA A 139 2.13 4.96 -9.46
CA ALA A 139 0.76 5.43 -9.57
C ALA A 139 0.36 5.66 -11.04
N GLN A 140 1.23 6.32 -11.82
CA GLN A 140 0.99 6.55 -13.24
C GLN A 140 0.89 5.23 -14.01
N ALA A 141 1.82 4.30 -13.75
CA ALA A 141 1.83 3.00 -14.40
C ALA A 141 0.57 2.19 -14.06
N LEU A 142 0.19 2.17 -12.78
CA LEU A 142 -0.97 1.42 -12.30
C LEU A 142 -2.28 1.99 -12.87
N THR A 143 -2.49 3.31 -12.77
CA THR A 143 -3.73 3.95 -13.24
C THR A 143 -3.92 3.80 -14.75
N GLN A 144 -2.86 3.94 -15.55
CA GLN A 144 -2.89 3.64 -16.97
C GLN A 144 -3.22 2.17 -17.24
N TYR A 145 -2.62 1.25 -16.47
CA TYR A 145 -2.85 -0.18 -16.63
C TYR A 145 -4.31 -0.56 -16.38
N ILE A 146 -4.99 0.06 -15.42
CA ILE A 146 -6.39 -0.22 -15.08
C ILE A 146 -7.40 0.71 -15.77
N GLY A 147 -6.96 1.59 -16.67
CA GLY A 147 -7.82 2.47 -17.45
C GLY A 147 -8.42 3.63 -16.67
N LEU A 148 -7.74 4.14 -15.65
CA LEU A 148 -8.14 5.32 -14.89
C LEU A 148 -7.24 6.52 -15.21
N GLU A 149 -7.78 7.72 -15.04
CA GLU A 149 -7.03 8.98 -15.08
C GLU A 149 -6.35 9.20 -13.72
N LEU A 150 -5.03 9.42 -13.73
CA LEU A 150 -4.32 9.87 -12.54
C LEU A 150 -4.63 11.36 -12.31
N VAL A 151 -5.18 11.68 -11.13
CA VAL A 151 -5.50 13.05 -10.71
C VAL A 151 -4.38 13.63 -9.87
N GLU A 152 -3.87 12.86 -8.91
CA GLU A 152 -2.82 13.29 -7.99
C GLU A 152 -1.98 12.09 -7.56
N ALA A 153 -0.65 12.26 -7.49
CA ALA A 153 0.24 11.32 -6.83
C ALA A 153 1.38 12.08 -6.14
N ASP A 154 1.59 11.80 -4.86
CA ASP A 154 2.68 12.38 -4.07
C ASP A 154 3.20 11.40 -3.03
N THR A 155 4.49 11.52 -2.73
CA THR A 155 5.12 10.77 -1.65
C THR A 155 5.72 11.75 -0.64
N GLU A 156 5.52 11.50 0.63
CA GLU A 156 6.12 12.28 1.71
C GLU A 156 7.64 12.34 1.57
N GLN A 157 8.14 13.46 1.08
CA GLN A 157 9.59 13.67 1.00
C GLN A 157 10.17 13.98 2.38
N SER A 158 11.27 13.33 2.70
CA SER A 158 12.03 13.64 3.91
C SER A 158 12.58 15.07 3.82
N GLY A 159 11.92 16.02 4.48
CA GLY A 159 12.45 17.38 4.62
C GLY A 159 11.44 18.51 4.73
N PHE A 160 10.24 18.41 4.17
CA PHE A 160 9.35 19.57 4.08
C PHE A 160 8.27 19.70 5.18
N ARG A 161 7.94 18.65 5.91
CA ARG A 161 7.00 18.74 7.05
C ARG A 161 7.53 18.00 8.28
N LYS A 162 8.15 18.73 9.19
CA LYS A 162 8.71 18.25 10.47
C LYS A 162 7.69 17.65 11.46
N ARG A 163 6.39 17.55 11.15
CA ARG A 163 5.35 17.22 12.13
C ARG A 163 4.81 15.80 12.09
N VAL A 164 4.91 15.09 10.98
CA VAL A 164 4.49 13.68 10.91
C VAL A 164 5.58 12.91 10.16
N ARG A 165 6.60 12.45 10.87
CA ARG A 165 7.57 11.51 10.31
C ARG A 165 6.99 10.10 10.44
N THR A 166 6.40 9.60 9.37
CA THR A 166 6.24 8.16 9.26
C THR A 166 7.53 7.60 8.67
N ASP A 167 8.07 6.55 9.28
CA ASP A 167 9.23 5.84 8.72
C ASP A 167 8.85 5.14 7.39
N TRP A 168 7.57 5.14 7.04
CA TRP A 168 6.94 4.49 5.87
C TRP A 168 6.92 5.35 4.61
N LYS A 169 6.95 6.68 4.72
CA LYS A 169 6.89 7.62 3.59
C LYS A 169 5.75 7.26 2.64
N GLU A 170 4.54 7.48 3.11
CA GLU A 170 3.34 7.08 2.37
C GLU A 170 3.20 7.81 1.02
N THR A 171 2.97 7.03 -0.03
CA THR A 171 2.53 7.54 -1.33
C THR A 171 1.00 7.59 -1.34
N LEU A 172 0.46 8.76 -1.65
CA LEU A 172 -0.96 9.00 -1.94
C LEU A 172 -1.17 8.90 -3.45
N VAL A 173 -2.24 8.25 -3.88
CA VAL A 173 -2.70 8.22 -5.26
C VAL A 173 -4.18 8.55 -5.29
N ILE A 174 -4.57 9.53 -6.11
CA ILE A 174 -5.96 9.85 -6.42
C ILE A 174 -6.16 9.65 -7.91
N ALA A 175 -7.15 8.84 -8.28
CA ALA A 175 -7.49 8.57 -9.67
C ALA A 175 -9.00 8.68 -9.89
N ARG A 176 -9.40 8.82 -11.16
CA ARG A 176 -10.79 8.95 -11.58
C ARG A 176 -11.08 8.06 -12.78
N LYS A 177 -12.23 7.43 -12.79
CA LYS A 177 -12.77 6.79 -13.98
C LYS A 177 -13.56 7.83 -14.77
N ILE A 178 -12.99 8.34 -15.88
CA ILE A 178 -13.59 9.45 -16.64
C ILE A 178 -14.94 9.06 -17.23
N ALA A 179 -15.03 7.86 -17.82
CA ALA A 179 -16.20 7.33 -18.49
C ALA A 179 -16.31 5.83 -18.25
N ALA A 180 -17.42 5.22 -18.65
CA ALA A 180 -17.52 3.77 -18.75
C ALA A 180 -16.38 3.24 -19.65
N HIS A 181 -15.80 2.11 -19.25
CA HIS A 181 -14.79 1.46 -20.10
C HIS A 181 -15.41 0.98 -21.40
N ASP A 182 -14.67 1.14 -22.49
CA ASP A 182 -15.04 0.51 -23.75
C ASP A 182 -14.95 -1.03 -23.65
N GLU A 183 -15.50 -1.73 -24.62
CA GLU A 183 -15.52 -3.20 -24.61
C GLU A 183 -14.12 -3.82 -24.58
N VAL A 184 -13.14 -3.19 -25.21
CA VAL A 184 -11.74 -3.65 -25.23
C VAL A 184 -11.14 -3.56 -23.84
N THR A 185 -11.29 -2.42 -23.17
CA THR A 185 -10.81 -2.20 -21.80
C THR A 185 -11.53 -3.11 -20.82
N SER A 186 -12.86 -3.23 -20.90
CA SER A 186 -13.67 -4.10 -20.06
C SER A 186 -13.28 -5.57 -20.20
N THR A 187 -13.10 -6.05 -21.43
CA THR A 187 -12.66 -7.42 -21.70
C THR A 187 -11.25 -7.66 -21.15
N ARG A 188 -10.34 -6.72 -21.32
CA ARG A 188 -8.99 -6.81 -20.76
C ARG A 188 -9.00 -6.87 -19.24
N LEU A 189 -9.76 -6.01 -18.55
CA LEU A 189 -9.86 -6.01 -17.10
C LEU A 189 -10.43 -7.33 -16.57
N ARG A 190 -11.51 -7.85 -17.18
CA ARG A 190 -12.05 -9.17 -16.84
C ARG A 190 -11.04 -10.31 -17.05
N SER A 191 -10.26 -10.23 -18.12
CA SER A 191 -9.19 -11.20 -18.39
C SER A 191 -8.08 -11.16 -17.33
N ILE A 192 -7.72 -9.97 -16.86
CA ILE A 192 -6.75 -9.80 -15.76
C ILE A 192 -7.29 -10.46 -14.48
N VAL A 193 -8.53 -10.19 -14.12
CA VAL A 193 -9.18 -10.79 -12.94
C VAL A 193 -9.28 -12.30 -13.08
N ALA A 194 -9.71 -12.80 -14.24
CA ALA A 194 -9.78 -14.23 -14.54
C ALA A 194 -8.41 -14.95 -14.56
N SER A 195 -7.31 -14.19 -14.65
CA SER A 195 -5.95 -14.72 -14.55
C SER A 195 -5.46 -14.87 -13.11
N SER A 196 -6.34 -14.68 -12.13
CA SER A 196 -6.02 -14.88 -10.71
C SER A 196 -5.42 -16.27 -10.47
N PRO A 197 -4.34 -16.37 -9.69
CA PRO A 197 -3.76 -17.66 -9.36
C PRO A 197 -4.75 -18.54 -8.62
N THR A 198 -4.89 -19.78 -9.03
CA THR A 198 -5.76 -20.78 -8.39
C THR A 198 -5.16 -21.39 -7.13
N THR A 199 -3.89 -21.08 -6.83
CA THR A 199 -3.18 -21.57 -5.66
C THR A 199 -2.96 -20.44 -4.67
N GLU A 200 -3.20 -20.74 -3.40
CA GLU A 200 -2.91 -19.80 -2.31
C GLU A 200 -1.45 -19.34 -2.35
N PHE A 201 -1.21 -18.06 -2.16
CA PHE A 201 0.13 -17.51 -2.03
C PHE A 201 0.71 -17.90 -0.67
N VAL A 202 1.72 -18.78 -0.68
CA VAL A 202 2.41 -19.24 0.53
C VAL A 202 3.82 -18.66 0.55
N TYR A 203 4.13 -17.95 1.63
CA TYR A 203 5.49 -17.47 1.85
C TYR A 203 6.41 -18.60 2.28
N HIS A 204 7.37 -18.95 1.43
CA HIS A 204 8.47 -19.84 1.78
C HIS A 204 9.69 -19.00 2.16
N ARG A 205 10.19 -19.18 3.39
CA ARG A 205 11.47 -18.60 3.78
C ARG A 205 12.57 -19.22 2.93
N VAL A 206 13.18 -18.40 2.07
CA VAL A 206 14.35 -18.80 1.31
C VAL A 206 15.59 -18.55 2.16
N ASP A 207 16.39 -19.59 2.39
CA ASP A 207 17.65 -19.43 3.07
C ASP A 207 18.62 -18.60 2.20
N LYS A 208 19.54 -17.92 2.88
CA LYS A 208 20.56 -17.11 2.18
C LYS A 208 21.38 -18.00 1.27
N GLY A 209 21.19 -17.83 -0.03
CA GLY A 209 22.01 -18.53 -1.03
C GLY A 209 23.47 -18.06 -1.05
N PRO A 210 24.34 -18.79 -1.76
CA PRO A 210 25.80 -18.48 -1.82
C PRO A 210 26.11 -17.05 -2.25
N ALA A 211 25.34 -16.50 -3.20
CA ALA A 211 25.51 -15.14 -3.70
C ALA A 211 25.33 -14.07 -2.59
N ILE A 212 24.30 -14.19 -1.76
CA ILE A 212 24.03 -13.27 -0.64
C ILE A 212 25.12 -13.43 0.42
N ALA A 213 25.51 -14.65 0.76
CA ALA A 213 26.56 -14.93 1.74
C ALA A 213 27.91 -14.36 1.28
N GLN A 214 28.23 -14.50 -0.01
CA GLN A 214 29.44 -13.94 -0.60
C GLN A 214 29.43 -12.41 -0.63
N TYR A 215 28.28 -11.80 -1.00
CA TYR A 215 28.11 -10.35 -0.98
C TYR A 215 28.31 -9.77 0.43
N GLU A 216 27.67 -10.35 1.45
CA GLU A 216 27.84 -9.92 2.85
C GLU A 216 29.29 -10.02 3.31
N LYS A 217 30.01 -11.08 2.93
CA LYS A 217 31.43 -11.26 3.22
C LYS A 217 32.29 -10.20 2.52
N THR A 218 32.01 -9.91 1.25
CA THR A 218 32.71 -8.90 0.46
C THR A 218 32.51 -7.49 1.03
N VAL A 219 31.27 -7.14 1.39
CA VAL A 219 30.94 -5.84 2.01
C VAL A 219 31.64 -5.69 3.35
N LYS A 220 31.69 -6.73 4.21
CA LYS A 220 32.43 -6.69 5.47
C LYS A 220 33.92 -6.46 5.25
N VAL A 221 34.53 -7.14 4.30
CA VAL A 221 35.94 -6.97 3.96
C VAL A 221 36.22 -5.57 3.42
N SER A 222 35.37 -5.07 2.51
CA SER A 222 35.47 -3.71 1.96
C SER A 222 35.39 -2.65 3.03
N ILE A 223 34.45 -2.77 3.97
CA ILE A 223 34.29 -1.83 5.09
C ILE A 223 35.57 -1.82 5.96
N VAL A 224 36.18 -2.97 6.23
CA VAL A 224 37.42 -3.07 7.00
C VAL A 224 38.57 -2.42 6.25
N VAL A 225 38.75 -2.73 4.95
CA VAL A 225 39.84 -2.20 4.13
C VAL A 225 39.69 -0.68 3.92
N TYR A 226 38.49 -0.21 3.60
CA TYR A 226 38.22 1.22 3.45
C TYR A 226 38.27 1.97 4.78
N GLY A 227 37.78 1.38 5.86
CA GLY A 227 37.86 1.94 7.21
C GLY A 227 39.30 2.21 7.65
N LEU A 228 40.22 1.34 7.31
CA LEU A 228 41.69 1.54 7.55
C LEU A 228 42.31 2.60 6.64
N ARG A 229 41.85 2.72 5.38
CA ARG A 229 42.36 3.74 4.43
C ARG A 229 41.76 5.13 4.66
N TYR A 230 40.53 5.24 5.13
CA TYR A 230 39.84 6.51 5.38
C TYR A 230 39.83 6.96 6.85
N SER A 231 40.74 6.41 7.66
CA SER A 231 40.91 6.85 9.08
C SER A 231 41.24 8.33 9.23
N LEU A 232 41.54 9.05 8.14
CA LEU A 232 41.85 10.47 8.10
C LEU A 232 40.68 11.38 7.72
N ILE A 233 39.50 10.84 7.38
CA ILE A 233 38.33 11.65 6.98
C ILE A 233 37.26 11.65 8.10
N PRO A 234 36.93 12.80 8.71
CA PRO A 234 36.02 12.90 9.86
C PRO A 234 34.60 12.37 9.59
N ILE A 235 34.13 12.44 8.34
CA ILE A 235 32.78 12.01 7.91
C ILE A 235 32.68 10.47 7.90
N ALA A 236 33.72 9.78 7.46
CA ALA A 236 33.77 8.32 7.46
C ALA A 236 33.74 7.74 8.89
N ARG A 237 34.39 8.44 9.86
CA ARG A 237 34.34 8.06 11.29
C ARG A 237 32.93 8.04 11.87
N LYS A 238 32.06 8.96 11.45
CA LYS A 238 30.69 9.06 11.93
C LYS A 238 29.82 7.90 11.39
N PHE A 239 30.05 7.51 10.14
CA PHE A 239 29.33 6.40 9.49
C PHE A 239 29.78 5.04 10.04
N VAL A 240 31.07 4.80 10.15
CA VAL A 240 31.67 3.56 10.71
C VAL A 240 31.25 3.38 12.18
N LYS A 241 31.24 4.46 12.99
CA LYS A 241 30.75 4.39 14.38
C LYS A 241 29.27 4.04 14.48
N LYS A 242 28.43 4.45 13.52
CA LYS A 242 27.00 4.13 13.49
C LYS A 242 26.77 2.64 13.15
N ILE A 243 27.56 2.08 12.22
CA ILE A 243 27.52 0.67 11.82
C ILE A 243 28.02 -0.22 12.96
N ILE A 244 29.12 0.12 13.61
CA ILE A 244 29.69 -0.63 14.74
C ILE A 244 28.73 -0.62 15.96
N ARG A 245 28.00 0.49 16.21
CA ARG A 245 26.98 0.55 17.27
C ARG A 245 25.77 -0.32 16.94
N TYR A 246 25.40 -0.44 15.67
CA TYR A 246 24.30 -1.30 15.25
C TYR A 246 24.65 -2.79 15.43
N ASP A 247 25.85 -3.18 15.08
CA ASP A 247 26.31 -4.58 15.23
C ASP A 247 26.48 -5.00 16.72
N LYS A 248 26.97 -4.08 17.58
CA LYS A 248 27.06 -4.32 19.03
C LYS A 248 25.70 -4.46 19.71
N ARG A 249 24.65 -3.78 19.23
CA ARG A 249 23.27 -3.95 19.73
C ARG A 249 22.68 -5.31 19.32
N LYS A 250 22.92 -5.75 18.08
CA LYS A 250 22.48 -7.07 17.61
C LYS A 250 23.12 -8.22 18.39
N ASN A 251 24.43 -8.14 18.64
CA ASN A 251 25.16 -9.15 19.40
C ASN A 251 24.81 -9.18 20.90
N LYS A 252 24.28 -8.10 21.46
CA LYS A 252 23.82 -8.05 22.86
C LYS A 252 22.43 -8.68 23.01
N ILE A 253 21.59 -8.59 21.97
CA ILE A 253 20.25 -9.22 21.94
C ILE A 253 20.37 -10.74 21.71
N ALA A 254 21.34 -11.19 20.91
CA ALA A 254 21.58 -12.61 20.63
C ALA A 254 22.26 -13.39 21.78
N LYS A 255 22.73 -12.72 22.82
CA LYS A 255 23.35 -13.38 24.00
C LYS A 255 22.39 -13.48 25.20
N ASN A 256 21.16 -12.96 25.09
CA ASN A 256 20.15 -12.99 26.16
C ASN A 256 18.91 -13.85 25.78
N HIS A 257 19.10 -14.78 24.83
CA HIS A 257 18.11 -15.84 24.51
C HIS A 257 18.82 -17.19 24.45
#